data_c8032243c4c54c9f5b32fa48cf257656
#
_entry.id   c8032243c4c54c9f5b32fa48cf257656
#
_cell.length_a   1.000
_cell.length_b   1.000
_cell.length_c   1.000
_cell.angle_alpha   90.00
_cell.angle_beta   90.00
_cell.angle_gamma   90.00
#
_symmetry.space_group_name_H-M   'P 1'
#
loop_
_entity.id
_entity.type
_entity.pdbx_description
1 polymer ?
#
loop_
_entity_poly.entity_id
_entity_poly.type
_entity_poly.pdbx_seq_one_letter_code
_entity_poly.pdbx_strand_id
1 'polypeptide(L)'
;MKTPLVRAAFPGVSGRGTGREIWLKAESLQPIGAFKIRGAANKILQLTPDQVARGVITYSSGNHAQGVAYAAREVGAKAVIVMPSNAPAIKRAATLALGAEIVDVGLASSERLAVAEELVRKHGYVVIPPYDDDQIIAGQGTCGLEIVEELPEVDLVVSPVSGGGLLSGVATAVKQLSPKTRVFGIEPELAGDTAESFRTGEIVTWPAEVTSRTIADGLRTQSVGVRNFAHIQAFVDGIITVTEAEIRAAMRAIVAATRLVPEPSGAVSTAALLFHGDQLPGYQKAVAIVSGGNVDPVMLADVLTEGRS
;
A
#
# COMPACT_ATOMS: atom_id res chain seq x y z
N MET A 1 13.09 -7.46 1.39
CA MET A 1 13.27 -8.24 2.64
C MET A 1 12.00 -9.00 2.92
N LYS A 2 12.07 -10.26 3.34
CA LYS A 2 10.90 -11.02 3.81
C LYS A 2 10.44 -10.43 5.15
N THR A 3 9.15 -10.11 5.27
CA THR A 3 8.57 -9.55 6.49
C THR A 3 7.82 -10.65 7.26
N PRO A 4 7.75 -10.59 8.60
CA PRO A 4 7.10 -11.64 9.38
C PRO A 4 5.58 -11.58 9.29
N LEU A 5 4.94 -12.74 9.51
CA LEU A 5 3.57 -12.86 9.95
C LEU A 5 3.52 -12.77 11.48
N VAL A 6 2.85 -11.76 12.01
CA VAL A 6 2.70 -11.54 13.45
C VAL A 6 1.29 -11.93 13.87
N ARG A 7 1.17 -12.94 14.73
CA ARG A 7 -0.15 -13.35 15.26
C ARG A 7 -0.70 -12.27 16.16
N ALA A 8 -1.95 -11.87 15.92
CA ALA A 8 -2.65 -10.85 16.69
C ALA A 8 -3.92 -11.42 17.33
N ALA A 9 -4.15 -11.08 18.58
CA ALA A 9 -5.39 -11.40 19.29
C ALA A 9 -6.21 -10.13 19.47
N PHE A 10 -7.40 -10.12 18.86
CA PHE A 10 -8.35 -9.02 18.99
C PHE A 10 -9.58 -9.50 19.76
N PRO A 11 -9.87 -8.94 20.95
CA PRO A 11 -10.98 -9.37 21.79
C PRO A 11 -12.32 -9.41 21.02
N GLY A 12 -13.05 -10.52 21.11
CA GLY A 12 -14.33 -10.72 20.43
C GLY A 12 -14.23 -11.07 18.93
N VAL A 13 -13.06 -10.90 18.30
CA VAL A 13 -12.86 -11.17 16.85
C VAL A 13 -11.97 -12.39 16.64
N SER A 14 -10.84 -12.48 17.35
CA SER A 14 -9.90 -13.59 17.23
C SER A 14 -9.28 -13.95 18.58
N GLY A 15 -8.73 -15.17 18.70
CA GLY A 15 -8.07 -15.66 19.89
C GLY A 15 -8.89 -16.71 20.65
N ARG A 16 -8.66 -16.86 21.98
CA ARG A 16 -9.32 -17.91 22.78
C ARG A 16 -10.85 -17.78 22.72
N GLY A 17 -11.53 -18.88 22.41
CA GLY A 17 -12.99 -18.99 22.38
C GLY A 17 -13.67 -18.59 21.06
N THR A 18 -12.97 -17.98 20.11
CA THR A 18 -13.55 -17.60 18.81
C THR A 18 -13.33 -18.65 17.71
N GLY A 19 -12.34 -19.53 17.86
CA GLY A 19 -11.89 -20.45 16.82
C GLY A 19 -11.20 -19.77 15.63
N ARG A 20 -10.93 -18.45 15.71
CA ARG A 20 -10.35 -17.63 14.64
C ARG A 20 -8.95 -17.18 15.00
N GLU A 21 -8.06 -17.20 14.01
CA GLU A 21 -6.71 -16.65 14.09
C GLU A 21 -6.55 -15.53 13.09
N ILE A 22 -5.99 -14.40 13.55
CA ILE A 22 -5.62 -13.27 12.70
C ILE A 22 -4.10 -13.10 12.77
N TRP A 23 -3.52 -12.95 11.60
CA TRP A 23 -2.10 -12.68 11.41
C TRP A 23 -1.92 -11.36 10.67
N LEU A 24 -0.92 -10.59 11.06
CA LEU A 24 -0.57 -9.33 10.41
C LEU A 24 0.70 -9.52 9.58
N LYS A 25 0.61 -9.31 8.26
CA LYS A 25 1.80 -9.24 7.39
C LYS A 25 2.45 -7.89 7.56
N ALA A 26 3.58 -7.84 8.26
CA ALA A 26 4.17 -6.62 8.79
C ALA A 26 5.03 -5.87 7.76
N GLU A 27 4.43 -5.34 6.70
CA GLU A 27 5.14 -4.55 5.68
C GLU A 27 5.65 -3.19 6.23
N SER A 28 5.15 -2.74 7.37
CA SER A 28 5.71 -1.61 8.13
C SER A 28 7.15 -1.85 8.60
N LEU A 29 7.64 -3.09 8.61
CA LEU A 29 9.02 -3.45 8.96
C LEU A 29 9.97 -3.51 7.77
N GLN A 30 9.52 -3.18 6.55
CA GLN A 30 10.42 -3.02 5.40
C GLN A 30 11.43 -1.89 5.65
N PRO A 31 12.61 -1.89 5.00
CA PRO A 31 13.66 -0.87 5.19
C PRO A 31 13.20 0.58 5.05
N ILE A 32 12.18 0.82 4.21
CA ILE A 32 11.55 2.14 4.03
C ILE A 32 10.26 2.30 4.83
N GLY A 33 9.94 1.39 5.73
CA GLY A 33 8.71 1.42 6.52
C GLY A 33 7.44 1.08 5.72
N ALA A 34 7.52 0.54 4.50
CA ALA A 34 6.34 0.23 3.68
C ALA A 34 6.62 -0.76 2.54
N PHE A 35 5.58 -1.46 2.08
CA PHE A 35 5.62 -2.46 1.00
C PHE A 35 6.16 -1.96 -0.34
N LYS A 36 6.10 -0.65 -0.58
CA LYS A 36 6.44 -0.03 -1.88
C LYS A 36 7.83 -0.39 -2.38
N ILE A 37 8.76 -0.71 -1.50
CA ILE A 37 10.10 -1.16 -1.87
C ILE A 37 10.09 -2.43 -2.72
N ARG A 38 9.11 -3.34 -2.54
CA ARG A 38 9.03 -4.61 -3.27
C ARG A 38 8.92 -4.38 -4.78
N GLY A 39 7.92 -3.60 -5.20
CA GLY A 39 7.72 -3.27 -6.61
C GLY A 39 8.81 -2.36 -7.16
N ALA A 40 9.21 -1.33 -6.41
CA ALA A 40 10.27 -0.41 -6.83
C ALA A 40 11.59 -1.16 -7.06
N ALA A 41 11.99 -2.02 -6.12
CA ALA A 41 13.21 -2.83 -6.25
C ALA A 41 13.08 -3.84 -7.41
N ASN A 42 11.95 -4.53 -7.54
CA ASN A 42 11.76 -5.49 -8.63
C ASN A 42 11.92 -4.83 -10.01
N LYS A 43 11.37 -3.64 -10.20
CA LYS A 43 11.49 -2.90 -11.46
C LYS A 43 12.90 -2.36 -11.68
N ILE A 44 13.50 -1.74 -10.67
CA ILE A 44 14.81 -1.08 -10.79
C ILE A 44 15.93 -2.11 -10.96
N LEU A 45 15.89 -3.26 -10.31
CA LEU A 45 16.87 -4.33 -10.45
C LEU A 45 16.88 -4.99 -11.85
N GLN A 46 15.84 -4.78 -12.66
CA GLN A 46 15.76 -5.28 -14.02
C GLN A 46 16.20 -4.25 -15.09
N LEU A 47 16.64 -3.05 -14.67
CA LEU A 47 17.13 -2.04 -15.58
C LEU A 47 18.46 -2.45 -16.21
N THR A 48 18.62 -2.15 -17.49
CA THR A 48 19.91 -2.32 -18.17
C THR A 48 20.95 -1.33 -17.64
N PRO A 49 22.27 -1.60 -17.80
CA PRO A 49 23.30 -0.63 -17.40
C PRO A 49 23.09 0.77 -17.97
N ASP A 50 22.66 0.90 -19.24
CA ASP A 50 22.35 2.18 -19.87
C ASP A 50 21.15 2.89 -19.23
N GLN A 51 20.14 2.13 -18.78
CA GLN A 51 19.00 2.67 -18.06
C GLN A 51 19.39 3.14 -16.66
N VAL A 52 20.22 2.38 -15.95
CA VAL A 52 20.79 2.76 -14.65
C VAL A 52 21.61 4.05 -14.78
N ALA A 53 22.46 4.17 -15.81
CA ALA A 53 23.28 5.35 -16.07
C ALA A 53 22.44 6.61 -16.35
N ARG A 54 21.28 6.47 -17.01
CA ARG A 54 20.35 7.60 -17.22
C ARG A 54 19.66 8.02 -15.93
N GLY A 55 19.45 7.08 -14.98
CA GLY A 55 18.71 7.31 -13.74
C GLY A 55 17.21 7.07 -13.86
N VAL A 56 16.54 7.16 -12.74
CA VAL A 56 15.11 6.88 -12.60
C VAL A 56 14.33 8.11 -12.12
N ILE A 57 13.04 8.17 -12.45
CA ILE A 57 12.15 9.25 -12.04
C ILE A 57 10.81 8.67 -11.57
N THR A 58 10.25 9.29 -10.53
CA THR A 58 8.85 9.06 -10.14
C THR A 58 8.18 10.34 -9.66
N TYR A 59 6.85 10.32 -9.57
CA TYR A 59 6.02 11.41 -9.07
C TYR A 59 5.20 10.91 -7.87
N SER A 60 5.74 11.08 -6.67
CA SER A 60 5.11 10.66 -5.43
C SER A 60 5.67 11.43 -4.25
N SER A 61 4.84 11.75 -3.27
CA SER A 61 5.24 12.40 -2.01
C SER A 61 5.31 11.44 -0.81
N GLY A 62 5.07 10.14 -1.04
CA GLY A 62 4.92 9.18 0.05
C GLY A 62 5.88 7.98 -0.03
N ASN A 63 5.37 6.83 0.38
CA ASN A 63 6.13 5.58 0.48
C ASN A 63 6.78 5.13 -0.84
N HIS A 64 6.15 5.44 -1.99
CA HIS A 64 6.72 5.07 -3.28
C HIS A 64 7.98 5.89 -3.62
N ALA A 65 7.99 7.18 -3.29
CA ALA A 65 9.18 8.02 -3.44
C ALA A 65 10.39 7.44 -2.69
N GLN A 66 10.18 7.05 -1.44
CA GLN A 66 11.21 6.41 -0.62
C GLN A 66 11.63 5.04 -1.18
N GLY A 67 10.68 4.24 -1.69
CA GLY A 67 10.97 2.94 -2.31
C GLY A 67 11.85 3.08 -3.57
N VAL A 68 11.55 4.05 -4.41
CA VAL A 68 12.35 4.33 -5.62
C VAL A 68 13.73 4.87 -5.24
N ALA A 69 13.81 5.83 -4.31
CA ALA A 69 15.08 6.38 -3.84
C ALA A 69 15.99 5.29 -3.24
N TYR A 70 15.44 4.44 -2.38
CA TYR A 70 16.17 3.32 -1.79
C TYR A 70 16.68 2.35 -2.85
N ALA A 71 15.80 1.86 -3.73
CA ALA A 71 16.18 0.87 -4.73
C ALA A 71 17.17 1.42 -5.76
N ALA A 72 17.04 2.71 -6.15
CA ALA A 72 17.97 3.37 -7.03
C ALA A 72 19.37 3.48 -6.40
N ARG A 73 19.45 3.84 -5.11
CA ARG A 73 20.71 3.88 -4.37
C ARG A 73 21.44 2.53 -4.37
N GLU A 74 20.72 1.43 -4.18
CA GLU A 74 21.31 0.09 -4.15
C GLU A 74 21.96 -0.33 -5.47
N VAL A 75 21.51 0.22 -6.61
CA VAL A 75 22.08 -0.04 -7.94
C VAL A 75 22.97 1.09 -8.46
N GLY A 76 23.18 2.13 -7.65
CA GLY A 76 23.97 3.30 -8.06
C GLY A 76 23.29 4.21 -9.10
N ALA A 77 21.98 4.13 -9.25
CA ALA A 77 21.23 4.98 -10.17
C ALA A 77 20.86 6.32 -9.50
N LYS A 78 20.89 7.41 -10.27
CA LYS A 78 20.30 8.67 -9.84
C LYS A 78 18.78 8.52 -9.72
N ALA A 79 18.20 8.97 -8.60
CA ALA A 79 16.75 9.04 -8.41
C ALA A 79 16.27 10.49 -8.40
N VAL A 80 15.29 10.80 -9.25
CA VAL A 80 14.61 12.10 -9.31
C VAL A 80 13.15 11.91 -8.89
N ILE A 81 12.72 12.68 -7.90
CA ILE A 81 11.38 12.56 -7.33
C ILE A 81 10.63 13.89 -7.50
N VAL A 82 9.58 13.88 -8.31
CA VAL A 82 8.70 15.04 -8.48
C VAL A 82 7.68 15.05 -7.35
N MET A 83 7.75 16.05 -6.47
CA MET A 83 6.89 16.19 -5.27
C MET A 83 6.12 17.50 -5.31
N PRO A 84 4.88 17.54 -4.73
CA PRO A 84 4.23 18.80 -4.47
C PRO A 84 4.95 19.57 -3.36
N SER A 85 4.99 20.90 -3.47
CA SER A 85 5.69 21.77 -2.53
C SER A 85 5.19 21.67 -1.07
N ASN A 86 3.95 21.20 -0.88
CA ASN A 86 3.34 20.94 0.44
C ASN A 86 3.51 19.48 0.92
N ALA A 87 4.38 18.69 0.32
CA ALA A 87 4.65 17.33 0.79
C ALA A 87 5.10 17.35 2.27
N PRO A 88 4.63 16.41 3.12
CA PRO A 88 4.98 16.37 4.54
C PRO A 88 6.50 16.37 4.74
N ALA A 89 6.99 17.26 5.62
CA ALA A 89 8.43 17.47 5.85
C ALA A 89 9.17 16.18 6.21
N ILE A 90 8.53 15.31 7.00
CA ILE A 90 9.10 14.02 7.39
C ILE A 90 9.33 13.08 6.19
N LYS A 91 8.37 13.03 5.25
CA LYS A 91 8.47 12.19 4.05
C LYS A 91 9.51 12.74 3.06
N ARG A 92 9.57 14.08 2.97
CA ARG A 92 10.58 14.77 2.17
C ARG A 92 11.98 14.52 2.71
N ALA A 93 12.19 14.70 4.02
CA ALA A 93 13.47 14.46 4.68
C ALA A 93 13.94 13.01 4.51
N ALA A 94 13.04 12.03 4.69
CA ALA A 94 13.34 10.62 4.49
C ALA A 94 13.77 10.32 3.04
N THR A 95 13.12 10.92 2.05
CA THR A 95 13.48 10.76 0.63
C THR A 95 14.87 11.36 0.32
N LEU A 96 15.17 12.56 0.84
CA LEU A 96 16.47 13.20 0.69
C LEU A 96 17.59 12.39 1.38
N ALA A 97 17.33 11.84 2.57
CA ALA A 97 18.27 11.00 3.29
C ALA A 97 18.64 9.71 2.54
N LEU A 98 17.79 9.27 1.60
CA LEU A 98 18.06 8.15 0.69
C LEU A 98 18.88 8.56 -0.56
N GLY A 99 19.27 9.84 -0.67
CA GLY A 99 20.10 10.34 -1.77
C GLY A 99 19.34 10.76 -3.02
N ALA A 100 18.01 10.86 -2.97
CA ALA A 100 17.23 11.29 -4.13
C ALA A 100 17.28 12.82 -4.31
N GLU A 101 17.19 13.28 -5.54
CA GLU A 101 16.94 14.67 -5.91
C GLU A 101 15.43 14.92 -5.94
N ILE A 102 14.98 15.99 -5.29
CA ILE A 102 13.58 16.38 -5.28
C ILE A 102 13.38 17.58 -6.21
N VAL A 103 12.39 17.44 -7.08
CA VAL A 103 11.91 18.53 -7.94
C VAL A 103 10.54 18.97 -7.40
N ASP A 104 10.50 20.19 -6.88
CA ASP A 104 9.27 20.78 -6.35
C ASP A 104 8.36 21.28 -7.46
N VAL A 105 7.08 21.00 -7.32
CA VAL A 105 6.02 21.45 -8.24
C VAL A 105 4.84 22.01 -7.46
N GLY A 106 3.89 22.61 -8.17
CA GLY A 106 2.62 23.05 -7.58
C GLY A 106 1.82 21.90 -6.98
N LEU A 107 0.63 22.22 -6.45
CA LEU A 107 -0.20 21.30 -5.69
C LEU A 107 -0.96 20.30 -6.58
N ALA A 108 -1.20 20.65 -7.85
CA ALA A 108 -2.00 19.84 -8.76
C ALA A 108 -1.28 18.55 -9.20
N SER A 109 -2.01 17.45 -9.19
CA SER A 109 -1.47 16.15 -9.64
C SER A 109 -1.05 16.17 -11.12
N SER A 110 -1.77 16.93 -11.95
CA SER A 110 -1.45 17.12 -13.37
C SER A 110 -0.10 17.79 -13.60
N GLU A 111 0.29 18.75 -12.74
CA GLU A 111 1.61 19.39 -12.82
C GLU A 111 2.74 18.40 -12.54
N ARG A 112 2.56 17.51 -11.56
CA ARG A 112 3.55 16.48 -11.24
C ARG A 112 3.84 15.57 -12.42
N LEU A 113 2.79 15.11 -13.09
CA LEU A 113 2.93 14.26 -14.27
C LEU A 113 3.61 15.02 -15.42
N ALA A 114 3.15 16.23 -15.73
CA ALA A 114 3.70 17.05 -16.82
C ALA A 114 5.19 17.35 -16.63
N VAL A 115 5.60 17.72 -15.40
CA VAL A 115 7.02 17.97 -15.09
C VAL A 115 7.83 16.67 -15.17
N ALA A 116 7.30 15.56 -14.68
CA ALA A 116 7.99 14.27 -14.80
C ALA A 116 8.20 13.87 -16.28
N GLU A 117 7.20 14.03 -17.13
CA GLU A 117 7.28 13.76 -18.56
C GLU A 117 8.27 14.68 -19.28
N GLU A 118 8.34 15.97 -18.91
CA GLU A 118 9.32 16.90 -19.44
C GLU A 118 10.76 16.47 -19.09
N LEU A 119 10.99 16.10 -17.83
CA LEU A 119 12.29 15.62 -17.37
C LEU A 119 12.69 14.30 -18.05
N VAL A 120 11.73 13.41 -18.30
CA VAL A 120 11.96 12.20 -19.09
C VAL A 120 12.41 12.54 -20.52
N ARG A 121 11.70 13.47 -21.19
CA ARG A 121 12.09 13.90 -22.56
C ARG A 121 13.48 14.53 -22.59
N LYS A 122 13.83 15.31 -21.58
CA LYS A 122 15.09 16.05 -21.50
C LYS A 122 16.29 15.18 -21.14
N HIS A 123 16.11 14.24 -20.20
CA HIS A 123 17.21 13.49 -19.59
C HIS A 123 17.17 11.99 -19.87
N GLY A 124 16.09 11.46 -20.43
CA GLY A 124 15.93 10.04 -20.72
C GLY A 124 15.74 9.17 -19.47
N TYR A 125 15.32 9.76 -18.33
CA TYR A 125 15.06 9.00 -17.10
C TYR A 125 14.07 7.87 -17.33
N VAL A 126 14.25 6.76 -16.62
CA VAL A 126 13.30 5.64 -16.62
C VAL A 126 12.20 5.92 -15.59
N VAL A 127 10.95 5.92 -16.02
CA VAL A 127 9.81 6.11 -15.14
C VAL A 127 9.59 4.87 -14.28
N ILE A 128 9.47 5.07 -12.97
CA ILE A 128 9.09 4.03 -12.01
C ILE A 128 7.68 4.41 -11.49
N PRO A 129 6.61 3.86 -12.09
CA PRO A 129 5.24 4.23 -11.71
C PRO A 129 4.87 3.66 -10.35
N PRO A 130 3.93 4.29 -9.62
CA PRO A 130 3.59 3.89 -8.25
C PRO A 130 2.79 2.58 -8.15
N TYR A 131 2.14 2.11 -9.22
CA TYR A 131 1.29 0.92 -9.21
C TYR A 131 1.02 0.29 -10.60
N ASP A 132 0.64 1.05 -11.63
CA ASP A 132 0.14 0.53 -12.91
C ASP A 132 1.27 0.09 -13.86
N ASP A 133 1.94 -0.99 -13.49
CA ASP A 133 3.08 -1.55 -14.21
C ASP A 133 3.30 -3.02 -13.82
N ASP A 134 3.54 -3.88 -14.80
CA ASP A 134 3.64 -5.34 -14.59
C ASP A 134 4.80 -5.72 -13.65
N GLN A 135 5.93 -5.02 -13.72
CA GLN A 135 7.09 -5.26 -12.85
C GLN A 135 6.81 -4.82 -11.40
N ILE A 136 6.06 -3.71 -11.25
CA ILE A 136 5.61 -3.24 -9.93
C ILE A 136 4.64 -4.25 -9.34
N ILE A 137 3.62 -4.68 -10.09
CA ILE A 137 2.64 -5.70 -9.66
C ILE A 137 3.34 -6.98 -9.24
N ALA A 138 4.26 -7.50 -10.07
CA ALA A 138 5.02 -8.71 -9.78
C ALA A 138 5.84 -8.57 -8.49
N GLY A 139 6.51 -7.43 -8.29
CA GLY A 139 7.25 -7.15 -7.05
C GLY A 139 6.34 -7.15 -5.82
N GLN A 140 5.15 -6.54 -5.88
CA GLN A 140 4.17 -6.56 -4.79
C GLN A 140 3.63 -7.96 -4.53
N GLY A 141 3.52 -8.79 -5.58
CA GLY A 141 3.11 -10.20 -5.49
C GLY A 141 3.99 -11.04 -4.56
N THR A 142 5.26 -10.66 -4.37
CA THR A 142 6.15 -11.33 -3.42
C THR A 142 5.62 -11.31 -1.98
N CYS A 143 4.80 -10.32 -1.60
CA CYS A 143 4.11 -10.28 -0.32
C CYS A 143 3.11 -11.45 -0.21
N GLY A 144 2.33 -11.72 -1.27
CA GLY A 144 1.39 -12.83 -1.34
C GLY A 144 2.09 -14.20 -1.32
N LEU A 145 3.23 -14.33 -2.04
CA LEU A 145 4.05 -15.54 -1.99
C LEU A 145 4.48 -15.86 -0.56
N GLU A 146 5.04 -14.88 0.15
CA GLU A 146 5.49 -15.04 1.54
C GLU A 146 4.34 -15.42 2.48
N ILE A 147 3.13 -14.88 2.29
CA ILE A 147 1.95 -15.23 3.09
C ILE A 147 1.62 -16.71 2.94
N VAL A 148 1.51 -17.21 1.72
CA VAL A 148 1.15 -18.62 1.47
C VAL A 148 2.27 -19.57 1.88
N GLU A 149 3.55 -19.19 1.72
CA GLU A 149 4.68 -19.97 2.20
C GLU A 149 4.69 -20.13 3.72
N GLU A 150 4.38 -19.06 4.47
CA GLU A 150 4.44 -19.07 5.94
C GLU A 150 3.15 -19.61 6.59
N LEU A 151 2.00 -19.46 5.92
CA LEU A 151 0.70 -19.91 6.39
C LEU A 151 -0.07 -20.62 5.26
N PRO A 152 0.32 -21.86 4.89
CA PRO A 152 -0.29 -22.58 3.76
C PRO A 152 -1.81 -22.80 3.89
N GLU A 153 -2.33 -22.82 5.12
CA GLU A 153 -3.77 -23.00 5.38
C GLU A 153 -4.50 -21.66 5.59
N VAL A 154 -4.02 -20.56 5.02
CA VAL A 154 -4.72 -19.26 5.10
C VAL A 154 -6.04 -19.32 4.32
N ASP A 155 -7.14 -18.96 4.97
CA ASP A 155 -8.48 -18.92 4.36
C ASP A 155 -8.79 -17.59 3.71
N LEU A 156 -8.29 -16.50 4.31
CA LEU A 156 -8.61 -15.13 3.93
C LEU A 156 -7.38 -14.23 3.97
N VAL A 157 -7.15 -13.49 2.91
CA VAL A 157 -6.16 -12.40 2.86
C VAL A 157 -6.89 -11.09 2.59
N VAL A 158 -6.67 -10.09 3.43
CA VAL A 158 -7.20 -8.73 3.23
C VAL A 158 -6.05 -7.75 3.01
N SER A 159 -6.14 -6.97 1.93
CA SER A 159 -5.11 -6.06 1.46
C SER A 159 -5.66 -4.67 1.22
N PRO A 160 -4.95 -3.59 1.61
CA PRO A 160 -5.39 -2.26 1.23
C PRO A 160 -5.34 -2.11 -0.29
N VAL A 161 -6.27 -1.31 -0.81
CA VAL A 161 -6.32 -0.94 -2.23
C VAL A 161 -6.49 0.57 -2.40
N SER A 162 -5.93 1.08 -3.48
CA SER A 162 -6.07 2.42 -4.02
C SER A 162 -5.77 2.30 -5.52
N GLY A 163 -4.62 2.74 -6.04
CA GLY A 163 -4.22 2.45 -7.43
C GLY A 163 -4.11 0.95 -7.80
N GLY A 164 -4.17 0.04 -6.83
CA GLY A 164 -4.35 -1.39 -7.02
C GLY A 164 -3.07 -2.25 -7.04
N GLY A 165 -1.86 -1.67 -7.09
CA GLY A 165 -0.63 -2.44 -7.30
C GLY A 165 -0.37 -3.54 -6.27
N LEU A 166 -0.60 -3.28 -4.96
CA LEU A 166 -0.41 -4.29 -3.92
C LEU A 166 -1.46 -5.40 -4.03
N LEU A 167 -2.74 -5.02 -4.08
CA LEU A 167 -3.84 -5.97 -4.15
C LEU A 167 -3.74 -6.87 -5.39
N SER A 168 -3.41 -6.30 -6.55
CA SER A 168 -3.21 -7.04 -7.81
C SER A 168 -2.12 -8.10 -7.67
N GLY A 169 -0.95 -7.70 -7.18
CA GLY A 169 0.17 -8.62 -7.00
C GLY A 169 -0.14 -9.72 -5.99
N VAL A 170 -0.65 -9.34 -4.81
CA VAL A 170 -1.01 -10.28 -3.73
C VAL A 170 -2.08 -11.25 -4.19
N ALA A 171 -3.18 -10.76 -4.78
CA ALA A 171 -4.28 -11.60 -5.25
C ALA A 171 -3.81 -12.60 -6.31
N THR A 172 -3.03 -12.14 -7.29
CA THR A 172 -2.46 -13.01 -8.33
C THR A 172 -1.62 -14.12 -7.69
N ALA A 173 -0.68 -13.78 -6.81
CA ALA A 173 0.20 -14.75 -6.18
C ALA A 173 -0.58 -15.76 -5.31
N VAL A 174 -1.48 -15.26 -4.46
CA VAL A 174 -2.29 -16.10 -3.57
C VAL A 174 -3.18 -17.04 -4.37
N LYS A 175 -3.90 -16.56 -5.39
CA LYS A 175 -4.81 -17.41 -6.18
C LYS A 175 -4.08 -18.46 -7.01
N GLN A 176 -2.85 -18.19 -7.45
CA GLN A 176 -2.04 -19.18 -8.17
C GLN A 176 -1.52 -20.30 -7.26
N LEU A 177 -1.18 -19.99 -6.01
CA LEU A 177 -0.59 -20.96 -5.06
C LEU A 177 -1.64 -21.62 -4.17
N SER A 178 -2.70 -20.90 -3.80
CA SER A 178 -3.78 -21.36 -2.93
C SER A 178 -5.13 -20.88 -3.49
N PRO A 179 -5.68 -21.52 -4.54
CA PRO A 179 -6.89 -21.07 -5.25
C PRO A 179 -8.14 -20.95 -4.36
N LYS A 180 -8.16 -21.67 -3.24
CA LYS A 180 -9.27 -21.65 -2.28
C LYS A 180 -9.25 -20.46 -1.34
N THR A 181 -8.08 -19.84 -1.13
CA THR A 181 -7.94 -18.65 -0.29
C THR A 181 -8.72 -17.49 -0.88
N ARG A 182 -9.56 -16.87 -0.06
CA ARG A 182 -10.29 -15.66 -0.46
C ARG A 182 -9.40 -14.43 -0.32
N VAL A 183 -9.50 -13.50 -1.27
CA VAL A 183 -8.72 -12.26 -1.26
C VAL A 183 -9.67 -11.07 -1.39
N PHE A 184 -9.62 -10.17 -0.40
CA PHE A 184 -10.45 -8.97 -0.38
C PHE A 184 -9.59 -7.70 -0.39
N GLY A 185 -10.03 -6.71 -1.19
CA GLY A 185 -9.51 -5.36 -1.16
C GLY A 185 -10.21 -4.53 -0.10
N ILE A 186 -9.46 -3.67 0.61
CA ILE A 186 -10.04 -2.77 1.61
C ILE A 186 -9.66 -1.34 1.28
N GLU A 187 -10.64 -0.45 1.25
CA GLU A 187 -10.50 0.94 0.84
C GLU A 187 -11.15 1.88 1.87
N PRO A 188 -10.62 3.10 2.09
CA PRO A 188 -11.38 4.10 2.87
C PRO A 188 -12.67 4.49 2.16
N GLU A 189 -13.77 4.65 2.89
CA GLU A 189 -15.04 5.08 2.29
C GLU A 189 -14.95 6.44 1.58
N LEU A 190 -14.03 7.33 2.04
CA LEU A 190 -13.80 8.64 1.44
C LEU A 190 -12.91 8.59 0.17
N ALA A 191 -12.39 7.42 -0.18
CA ALA A 191 -11.60 7.18 -1.39
C ALA A 191 -11.92 5.77 -1.94
N GLY A 192 -13.23 5.51 -2.17
CA GLY A 192 -13.81 4.22 -2.53
C GLY A 192 -14.00 4.02 -4.04
N ASP A 193 -13.15 4.63 -4.85
CA ASP A 193 -13.22 4.57 -6.32
C ASP A 193 -13.00 3.15 -6.86
N THR A 194 -12.13 2.38 -6.23
CA THR A 194 -11.87 0.98 -6.63
C THR A 194 -13.04 0.06 -6.23
N ALA A 195 -13.66 0.29 -5.07
CA ALA A 195 -14.86 -0.44 -4.66
C ALA A 195 -16.02 -0.20 -5.64
N GLU A 196 -16.21 1.06 -6.06
CA GLU A 196 -17.21 1.40 -7.07
C GLU A 196 -16.87 0.78 -8.43
N SER A 197 -15.62 0.87 -8.86
CA SER A 197 -15.14 0.26 -10.11
C SER A 197 -15.36 -1.25 -10.12
N PHE A 198 -15.05 -1.93 -9.01
CA PHE A 198 -15.27 -3.38 -8.89
C PHE A 198 -16.74 -3.77 -8.98
N ARG A 199 -17.63 -2.99 -8.36
CA ARG A 199 -19.07 -3.20 -8.39
C ARG A 199 -19.69 -2.96 -9.76
N THR A 200 -19.22 -1.94 -10.51
CA THR A 200 -19.74 -1.57 -11.83
C THR A 200 -19.12 -2.37 -12.97
N GLY A 201 -17.92 -2.93 -12.76
CA GLY A 201 -17.14 -3.60 -13.81
C GLY A 201 -16.35 -2.64 -14.70
N GLU A 202 -16.39 -1.33 -14.43
CA GLU A 202 -15.70 -0.27 -15.19
C GLU A 202 -14.88 0.61 -14.26
N ILE A 203 -13.75 1.15 -14.75
CA ILE A 203 -12.92 2.06 -13.97
C ILE A 203 -13.66 3.38 -13.75
N VAL A 204 -13.95 3.69 -12.49
CA VAL A 204 -14.55 4.95 -12.05
C VAL A 204 -13.46 5.87 -11.52
N THR A 205 -13.57 7.17 -11.82
CA THR A 205 -12.65 8.20 -11.33
C THR A 205 -13.39 9.13 -10.39
N TRP A 206 -12.87 9.27 -9.16
CA TRP A 206 -13.39 10.21 -8.17
C TRP A 206 -12.59 11.52 -8.17
N PRO A 207 -13.23 12.66 -7.83
CA PRO A 207 -12.53 13.94 -7.72
C PRO A 207 -11.46 13.91 -6.61
N ALA A 208 -10.33 14.58 -6.85
CA ALA A 208 -9.23 14.67 -5.87
C ALA A 208 -9.67 15.31 -4.53
N GLU A 209 -10.62 16.26 -4.59
CA GLU A 209 -11.20 16.92 -3.41
C GLU A 209 -11.94 15.94 -2.50
N VAL A 210 -12.46 14.85 -3.05
CA VAL A 210 -13.15 13.79 -2.29
C VAL A 210 -12.10 12.84 -1.72
N THR A 211 -11.25 12.26 -2.57
CA THR A 211 -10.29 11.23 -2.15
C THR A 211 -9.22 11.76 -1.19
N SER A 212 -8.92 13.06 -1.21
CA SER A 212 -7.97 13.68 -0.28
C SER A 212 -8.48 13.82 1.16
N ARG A 213 -9.76 13.59 1.41
CA ARG A 213 -10.38 13.75 2.73
C ARG A 213 -10.04 12.64 3.71
N THR A 214 -9.69 11.45 3.24
CA THR A 214 -9.29 10.36 4.13
C THR A 214 -7.96 10.64 4.82
N ILE A 215 -7.82 10.20 6.09
CA ILE A 215 -6.53 10.22 6.81
C ILE A 215 -5.53 9.21 6.22
N ALA A 216 -6.00 8.20 5.49
CA ALA A 216 -5.17 7.20 4.84
C ALA A 216 -4.46 7.77 3.59
N ASP A 217 -3.47 8.62 3.80
CA ASP A 217 -2.81 9.41 2.76
C ASP A 217 -2.14 8.60 1.64
N GLY A 218 -1.80 7.35 1.90
CA GLY A 218 -1.29 6.38 0.91
C GLY A 218 -2.37 5.77 0.01
N LEU A 219 -3.68 6.07 0.28
CA LEU A 219 -4.83 5.50 -0.41
C LEU A 219 -5.73 6.58 -1.05
N ARG A 220 -5.15 7.66 -1.56
CA ARG A 220 -5.86 8.83 -2.11
C ARG A 220 -5.83 8.92 -3.63
N THR A 221 -5.60 7.81 -4.35
CA THR A 221 -5.70 7.84 -5.82
C THR A 221 -7.14 8.13 -6.24
N GLN A 222 -7.30 8.73 -7.41
CA GLN A 222 -8.61 9.06 -7.95
C GLN A 222 -9.24 7.89 -8.72
N SER A 223 -8.41 6.92 -9.13
CA SER A 223 -8.83 5.72 -9.83
C SER A 223 -7.81 4.62 -9.70
N VAL A 224 -8.28 3.39 -9.80
CA VAL A 224 -7.44 2.20 -9.96
C VAL A 224 -6.72 2.22 -11.31
N GLY A 225 -5.50 1.64 -11.38
CA GLY A 225 -4.77 1.48 -12.63
C GLY A 225 -5.41 0.45 -13.57
N VAL A 226 -5.23 0.64 -14.88
CA VAL A 226 -5.85 -0.23 -15.91
C VAL A 226 -5.38 -1.68 -15.79
N ARG A 227 -4.06 -1.91 -15.69
CA ARG A 227 -3.50 -3.25 -15.49
C ARG A 227 -3.95 -3.84 -14.16
N ASN A 228 -3.92 -3.02 -13.12
CA ASN A 228 -4.33 -3.42 -11.78
C ASN A 228 -5.80 -3.85 -11.75
N PHE A 229 -6.68 -3.12 -12.43
CA PHE A 229 -8.10 -3.44 -12.48
C PHE A 229 -8.35 -4.79 -13.15
N ALA A 230 -7.64 -5.10 -14.24
CA ALA A 230 -7.73 -6.41 -14.88
C ALA A 230 -7.36 -7.57 -13.93
N HIS A 231 -6.28 -7.40 -13.13
CA HIS A 231 -5.91 -8.38 -12.10
C HIS A 231 -6.96 -8.46 -10.99
N ILE A 232 -7.48 -7.31 -10.53
CA ILE A 232 -8.49 -7.25 -9.49
C ILE A 232 -9.77 -7.97 -9.92
N GLN A 233 -10.26 -7.72 -11.14
CA GLN A 233 -11.42 -8.42 -11.68
C GLN A 233 -11.21 -9.94 -11.80
N ALA A 234 -9.98 -10.38 -12.09
CA ALA A 234 -9.67 -11.79 -12.28
C ALA A 234 -9.48 -12.57 -10.97
N PHE A 235 -8.94 -11.94 -9.93
CA PHE A 235 -8.39 -12.64 -8.76
C PHE A 235 -8.92 -12.17 -7.41
N VAL A 236 -9.65 -11.06 -7.33
CA VAL A 236 -10.19 -10.52 -6.06
C VAL A 236 -11.63 -10.98 -5.86
N ASP A 237 -11.96 -11.40 -4.66
CA ASP A 237 -13.29 -11.94 -4.33
C ASP A 237 -14.29 -10.84 -3.89
N GLY A 238 -13.81 -9.66 -3.51
CA GLY A 238 -14.63 -8.52 -3.12
C GLY A 238 -13.81 -7.33 -2.65
N ILE A 239 -14.44 -6.17 -2.58
CA ILE A 239 -13.85 -4.95 -2.01
C ILE A 239 -14.81 -4.38 -0.98
N ILE A 240 -14.29 -4.02 0.21
CA ILE A 240 -15.03 -3.47 1.34
C ILE A 240 -14.45 -2.10 1.66
N THR A 241 -15.32 -1.16 2.02
CA THR A 241 -14.89 0.16 2.50
C THR A 241 -14.96 0.24 4.03
N VAL A 242 -14.06 1.04 4.61
CA VAL A 242 -13.98 1.29 6.06
C VAL A 242 -13.99 2.79 6.34
N THR A 243 -14.55 3.17 7.49
CA THR A 243 -14.65 4.56 7.92
C THR A 243 -13.35 5.07 8.53
N GLU A 244 -13.19 6.39 8.61
CA GLU A 244 -12.05 7.04 9.28
C GLU A 244 -11.94 6.65 10.77
N ALA A 245 -13.08 6.52 11.45
CA ALA A 245 -13.13 6.10 12.86
C ALA A 245 -12.64 4.65 13.04
N GLU A 246 -13.02 3.76 12.14
CA GLU A 246 -12.57 2.36 12.13
C GLU A 246 -11.07 2.24 11.84
N ILE A 247 -10.54 3.06 10.92
CA ILE A 247 -9.09 3.13 10.64
C ILE A 247 -8.33 3.52 11.92
N ARG A 248 -8.76 4.59 12.61
CA ARG A 248 -8.15 5.03 13.88
C ARG A 248 -8.24 3.95 14.97
N ALA A 249 -9.39 3.30 15.10
CA ALA A 249 -9.57 2.20 16.05
C ALA A 249 -8.66 0.99 15.72
N ALA A 250 -8.52 0.64 14.43
CA ALA A 250 -7.63 -0.43 14.00
C ALA A 250 -6.15 -0.09 14.27
N MET A 251 -5.71 1.17 14.08
CA MET A 251 -4.36 1.60 14.46
C MET A 251 -4.09 1.34 15.94
N ARG A 252 -5.01 1.73 16.84
CA ARG A 252 -4.89 1.45 18.29
C ARG A 252 -4.82 -0.05 18.57
N ALA A 253 -5.70 -0.82 17.94
CA ALA A 253 -5.76 -2.26 18.14
C ALA A 253 -4.47 -2.97 17.69
N ILE A 254 -3.90 -2.60 16.53
CA ILE A 254 -2.62 -3.14 16.03
C ILE A 254 -1.51 -2.86 17.03
N VAL A 255 -1.33 -1.60 17.46
CA VAL A 255 -0.29 -1.23 18.43
C VAL A 255 -0.45 -2.01 19.73
N ALA A 256 -1.67 -2.08 20.27
CA ALA A 256 -1.94 -2.78 21.52
C ALA A 256 -1.67 -4.29 21.43
N ALA A 257 -2.09 -4.93 20.34
CA ALA A 257 -1.97 -6.39 20.18
C ALA A 257 -0.56 -6.86 19.81
N THR A 258 0.18 -6.08 19.01
CA THR A 258 1.41 -6.57 18.35
C THR A 258 2.66 -5.72 18.57
N ARG A 259 2.53 -4.49 19.00
CA ARG A 259 3.60 -3.47 19.07
C ARG A 259 4.08 -3.00 17.68
N LEU A 260 3.41 -3.41 16.59
CA LEU A 260 3.65 -2.82 15.29
C LEU A 260 3.07 -1.40 15.24
N VAL A 261 3.75 -0.51 14.56
CA VAL A 261 3.28 0.87 14.33
C VAL A 261 2.75 0.95 12.89
N PRO A 262 1.44 1.03 12.68
CA PRO A 262 0.86 1.25 11.37
C PRO A 262 0.69 2.74 11.08
N GLU A 263 0.84 3.15 9.81
CA GLU A 263 0.23 4.37 9.31
C GLU A 263 -1.28 4.13 9.04
N PRO A 264 -2.13 5.17 8.90
CA PRO A 264 -3.55 4.98 8.62
C PRO A 264 -3.83 4.05 7.43
N SER A 265 -3.12 4.21 6.33
CA SER A 265 -3.20 3.34 5.14
C SER A 265 -2.84 1.88 5.44
N GLY A 266 -1.96 1.64 6.41
CA GLY A 266 -1.56 0.30 6.85
C GLY A 266 -2.57 -0.37 7.77
N ALA A 267 -3.53 0.36 8.30
CA ALA A 267 -4.51 -0.15 9.26
C ALA A 267 -5.84 -0.57 8.63
N VAL A 268 -6.15 -0.14 7.40
CA VAL A 268 -7.46 -0.37 6.77
C VAL A 268 -7.82 -1.85 6.65
N SER A 269 -6.86 -2.72 6.33
CA SER A 269 -7.08 -4.17 6.26
C SER A 269 -7.52 -4.76 7.60
N THR A 270 -6.89 -4.32 8.68
CA THR A 270 -7.27 -4.75 10.04
C THR A 270 -8.63 -4.18 10.43
N ALA A 271 -8.96 -2.95 10.02
CA ALA A 271 -10.28 -2.36 10.27
C ALA A 271 -11.40 -3.22 9.71
N ALA A 272 -11.26 -3.73 8.48
CA ALA A 272 -12.28 -4.63 7.90
C ALA A 272 -12.47 -5.90 8.71
N LEU A 273 -11.39 -6.55 9.19
CA LEU A 273 -11.49 -7.74 10.03
C LEU A 273 -12.16 -7.46 11.40
N LEU A 274 -11.97 -6.24 11.94
CA LEU A 274 -12.52 -5.86 13.24
C LEU A 274 -14.02 -5.47 13.16
N PHE A 275 -14.43 -4.80 12.10
CA PHE A 275 -15.73 -4.13 12.06
C PHE A 275 -16.68 -4.63 10.96
N HIS A 276 -16.17 -5.35 9.95
CA HIS A 276 -16.96 -5.83 8.80
C HIS A 276 -16.90 -7.34 8.63
N GLY A 277 -16.83 -8.08 9.74
CA GLY A 277 -16.75 -9.54 9.70
C GLY A 277 -17.98 -10.22 9.08
N ASP A 278 -19.13 -9.54 9.04
CA ASP A 278 -20.37 -9.97 8.39
C ASP A 278 -20.34 -9.86 6.86
N GLN A 279 -19.48 -8.98 6.30
CA GLN A 279 -19.27 -8.82 4.87
C GLN A 279 -18.13 -9.70 4.34
N LEU A 280 -17.34 -10.31 5.22
CA LEU A 280 -16.25 -11.20 4.88
C LEU A 280 -16.73 -12.67 4.88
N PRO A 281 -16.13 -13.54 4.03
CA PRO A 281 -16.42 -14.97 4.12
C PRO A 281 -16.00 -15.53 5.47
N GLY A 282 -16.64 -16.65 5.90
CA GLY A 282 -16.18 -17.38 7.08
C GLY A 282 -14.73 -17.81 6.94
N TYR A 283 -13.93 -17.64 8.00
CA TYR A 283 -12.53 -18.02 8.04
C TYR A 283 -12.14 -18.57 9.42
N GLN A 284 -11.12 -19.42 9.44
CA GLN A 284 -10.39 -19.80 10.65
C GLN A 284 -9.06 -19.05 10.75
N LYS A 285 -8.35 -18.88 9.62
CA LYS A 285 -7.06 -18.19 9.55
C LYS A 285 -7.13 -17.04 8.53
N ALA A 286 -7.02 -15.80 9.01
CA ALA A 286 -6.97 -14.62 8.17
C ALA A 286 -5.64 -13.89 8.28
N VAL A 287 -5.19 -13.30 7.18
CA VAL A 287 -4.04 -12.39 7.13
C VAL A 287 -4.48 -11.01 6.72
N ALA A 288 -4.18 -9.99 7.55
CA ALA A 288 -4.29 -8.59 7.20
C ALA A 288 -2.91 -8.01 6.88
N ILE A 289 -2.79 -7.30 5.76
CA ILE A 289 -1.53 -6.66 5.38
C ILE A 289 -1.44 -5.28 6.04
N VAL A 290 -0.49 -5.10 6.96
CA VAL A 290 -0.09 -3.80 7.51
C VAL A 290 0.90 -3.18 6.53
N SER A 291 0.38 -2.47 5.54
CA SER A 291 1.11 -2.10 4.31
C SER A 291 2.21 -1.07 4.51
N GLY A 292 2.17 -0.30 5.62
CA GLY A 292 3.17 0.70 5.98
C GLY A 292 3.01 1.23 7.40
N GLY A 293 4.07 1.89 7.89
CA GLY A 293 4.17 2.46 9.23
C GLY A 293 4.72 3.90 9.27
N ASN A 294 4.82 4.58 8.12
CA ASN A 294 5.35 5.94 8.01
C ASN A 294 4.32 6.99 8.46
N VAL A 295 3.91 6.91 9.71
CA VAL A 295 2.94 7.81 10.35
C VAL A 295 3.63 9.00 11.01
N ASP A 296 3.00 10.18 10.94
CA ASP A 296 3.42 11.34 11.71
C ASP A 296 3.30 11.05 13.22
N PRO A 297 4.37 11.30 14.02
CA PRO A 297 4.35 11.03 15.46
C PRO A 297 3.25 11.76 16.23
N VAL A 298 2.87 12.97 15.79
CA VAL A 298 1.78 13.74 16.41
C VAL A 298 0.45 13.07 16.15
N MET A 299 0.20 12.69 14.88
CA MET A 299 -1.00 11.93 14.52
C MET A 299 -1.07 10.60 15.28
N LEU A 300 0.04 9.88 15.40
CA LEU A 300 0.07 8.62 16.15
C LEU A 300 -0.29 8.84 17.62
N ALA A 301 0.29 9.85 18.27
CA ALA A 301 -0.01 10.20 19.66
C ALA A 301 -1.48 10.56 19.84
N ASP A 302 -2.05 11.36 18.93
CA ASP A 302 -3.47 11.73 18.94
C ASP A 302 -4.36 10.48 18.84
N VAL A 303 -4.08 9.60 17.88
CA VAL A 303 -4.82 8.33 17.72
C VAL A 303 -4.74 7.45 18.97
N LEU A 304 -3.56 7.32 19.59
CA LEU A 304 -3.35 6.43 20.75
C LEU A 304 -3.97 6.97 22.04
N THR A 305 -4.20 8.27 22.15
CA THR A 305 -4.80 8.92 23.33
C THR A 305 -6.32 9.12 23.23
N GLU A 306 -6.89 8.93 22.05
CA GLU A 306 -8.32 9.06 21.81
C GLU A 306 -9.15 8.15 22.73
N GLY A 307 -10.18 8.70 23.38
CA GLY A 307 -11.07 7.96 24.27
C GLY A 307 -10.51 7.64 25.67
N ARG A 308 -9.38 8.26 26.07
CA ARG A 308 -8.81 8.13 27.40
C ARG A 308 -9.17 9.29 28.37
N SER A 309 -10.13 10.16 27.98
CA SER A 309 -10.65 11.24 28.83
C SER A 309 -11.81 10.75 29.72
#